data_980769436b4b429dac270e6a342fa1a5
#
_entry.id   980769436b4b429dac270e6a342fa1a5
#
_cell.length_a   1.000
_cell.length_b   1.000
_cell.length_c   1.000
_cell.angle_alpha   90.00
_cell.angle_beta   90.00
_cell.angle_gamma   90.00
#
_symmetry.space_group_name_H-M   'P 1'
#
loop_
_entity.id
_entity.type
_entity.pdbx_description
1 polymer ?
#
loop_
_entity_poly.entity_id
_entity_poly.type
_entity_poly.pdbx_seq_one_letter_code
_entity_poly.pdbx_strand_id
1 'polypeptide(L)'
;MARAGVTQRLELMLAVRPNYHAPSLTAKALATLDLIAPGRISLNVVSSWWKDEATQYGMPFDVHDARYQRTEEWLTVLRRLLTEPTVTHHGPLYDLDGAILEPKPGAPVEV
;
A
#
# COMPACT_ATOMS: atom_id res chain seq x y z
N MET A 1 0.37 -6.95 12.87
CA MET A 1 1.24 -6.24 13.84
C MET A 1 1.67 -7.09 15.03
N ALA A 2 0.78 -7.91 15.58
CA ALA A 2 1.14 -8.75 16.72
C ALA A 2 2.36 -9.65 16.47
N ARG A 3 2.44 -10.25 15.27
CA ARG A 3 3.58 -11.10 14.90
C ARG A 3 4.88 -10.30 14.78
N ALA A 4 4.81 -9.05 14.33
CA ALA A 4 5.98 -8.19 14.26
C ALA A 4 6.54 -7.88 15.66
N GLY A 5 5.66 -7.70 16.64
CA GLY A 5 6.07 -7.42 18.03
C GLY A 5 6.64 -8.60 18.80
N VAL A 6 6.31 -9.84 18.39
CA VAL A 6 6.73 -11.06 19.14
C VAL A 6 7.82 -11.85 18.42
N THR A 7 8.24 -11.45 17.21
CA THR A 7 9.28 -12.11 16.43
C THR A 7 10.45 -11.19 16.19
N GLN A 8 11.64 -11.73 15.88
CA GLN A 8 12.85 -10.93 15.64
C GLN A 8 13.48 -11.17 14.28
N ARG A 9 13.22 -12.30 13.64
CA ARG A 9 13.85 -12.66 12.34
C ARG A 9 12.87 -12.97 11.24
N LEU A 10 11.61 -13.18 11.58
CA LEU A 10 10.58 -13.55 10.61
C LEU A 10 10.30 -12.38 9.69
N GLU A 11 10.37 -12.62 8.39
CA GLU A 11 9.89 -11.68 7.39
C GLU A 11 8.37 -11.73 7.34
N LEU A 12 7.76 -10.56 7.28
CA LEU A 12 6.32 -10.41 7.28
C LEU A 12 5.88 -9.85 5.93
N MET A 13 5.04 -10.61 5.24
CA MET A 13 4.43 -10.19 3.98
C MET A 13 2.98 -9.80 4.22
N LEU A 14 2.64 -8.55 3.91
CA LEU A 14 1.26 -8.10 3.95
C LEU A 14 0.65 -8.20 2.56
N ALA A 15 -0.59 -8.65 2.50
CA ALA A 15 -1.36 -8.69 1.27
C ALA A 15 -2.39 -7.56 1.30
N VAL A 16 -2.37 -6.71 0.29
CA VAL A 16 -3.32 -5.60 0.16
C VAL A 16 -3.97 -5.60 -1.21
N ARG A 17 -5.16 -5.02 -1.28
CA ARG A 17 -5.92 -4.88 -2.51
C ARG A 17 -6.22 -3.40 -2.75
N PRO A 18 -5.85 -2.84 -3.90
CA PRO A 18 -5.99 -1.41 -4.16
C PRO A 18 -7.40 -0.84 -4.00
N ASN A 19 -8.43 -1.63 -4.27
CA ASN A 19 -9.82 -1.17 -4.11
C ASN A 19 -10.30 -1.15 -2.65
N TYR A 20 -9.54 -1.76 -1.72
CA TYR A 20 -9.85 -1.77 -0.29
C TYR A 20 -8.96 -0.84 0.52
N HIS A 21 -7.77 -0.53 0.02
CA HIS A 21 -6.75 0.18 0.80
C HIS A 21 -6.27 1.41 0.02
N ALA A 22 -6.24 2.57 0.67
CA ALA A 22 -5.65 3.75 0.08
C ALA A 22 -4.12 3.63 0.07
N PRO A 23 -3.43 4.06 -1.01
CA PRO A 23 -1.97 3.94 -1.07
C PRO A 23 -1.27 4.78 -0.01
N SER A 24 -1.77 5.95 0.33
CA SER A 24 -1.18 6.81 1.37
C SER A 24 -1.30 6.19 2.76
N LEU A 25 -2.45 5.61 3.10
CA LEU A 25 -2.62 4.94 4.39
C LEU A 25 -1.80 3.66 4.47
N THR A 26 -1.67 2.93 3.37
CA THR A 26 -0.80 1.75 3.29
C THR A 26 0.66 2.14 3.49
N ALA A 27 1.12 3.23 2.88
CA ALA A 27 2.49 3.73 3.07
C ALA A 27 2.76 4.06 4.54
N LYS A 28 1.81 4.71 5.23
CA LYS A 28 1.93 5.00 6.66
C LYS A 28 1.95 3.72 7.51
N ALA A 29 1.14 2.74 7.18
CA ALA A 29 1.12 1.45 7.88
C ALA A 29 2.46 0.72 7.72
N LEU A 30 3.03 0.72 6.52
CA LEU A 30 4.35 0.14 6.25
C LEU A 30 5.45 0.84 7.05
N ALA A 31 5.43 2.16 7.10
CA ALA A 31 6.41 2.92 7.87
C ALA A 31 6.31 2.61 9.37
N THR A 32 5.10 2.48 9.90
CA THR A 32 4.86 2.11 11.30
C THR A 32 5.35 0.69 11.59
N LEU A 33 5.04 -0.26 10.72
CA LEU A 33 5.50 -1.64 10.86
C LEU A 33 7.01 -1.75 10.79
N ASP A 34 7.66 -0.95 9.96
CA ASP A 34 9.11 -0.93 9.86
C ASP A 34 9.77 -0.46 11.17
N LEU A 35 9.13 0.43 11.91
CA LEU A 35 9.62 0.82 13.24
C LEU A 35 9.61 -0.35 14.23
N ILE A 36 8.64 -1.26 14.11
CA ILE A 36 8.50 -2.45 14.97
C ILE A 36 9.41 -3.58 14.49
N ALA A 37 9.48 -3.78 13.18
CA ALA A 37 10.20 -4.88 12.54
C ALA A 37 11.10 -4.38 11.40
N PRO A 38 12.21 -3.67 11.71
CA PRO A 38 13.04 -3.02 10.69
C PRO A 38 13.57 -4.01 9.66
N GLY A 39 13.36 -3.69 8.39
CA GLY A 39 13.87 -4.47 7.27
C GLY A 39 13.20 -5.83 7.06
N ARG A 40 12.13 -6.12 7.77
CA ARG A 40 11.45 -7.43 7.69
C ARG A 40 10.08 -7.38 7.00
N ILE A 41 9.71 -6.24 6.44
CA ILE A 41 8.37 -6.04 5.87
C ILE A 41 8.43 -6.10 4.35
N SER A 42 7.56 -6.88 3.76
CA SER A 42 7.28 -6.87 2.32
C SER A 42 5.79 -6.74 2.06
N LEU A 43 5.45 -6.35 0.85
CA LEU A 43 4.07 -6.08 0.46
C LEU A 43 3.72 -6.85 -0.80
N ASN A 44 2.61 -7.57 -0.76
CA ASN A 44 2.03 -8.23 -1.92
C ASN A 44 0.76 -7.48 -2.32
N VAL A 45 0.76 -6.89 -3.50
CA VAL A 45 -0.35 -6.11 -4.03
C VAL A 45 -1.12 -6.97 -5.01
N VAL A 46 -2.39 -7.20 -4.73
CA VAL A 46 -3.25 -8.07 -5.52
C VAL A 46 -4.46 -7.29 -6.02
N SER A 47 -4.67 -7.28 -7.32
CA SER A 47 -5.92 -6.74 -7.89
C SER A 47 -7.08 -7.62 -7.47
N SER A 48 -8.13 -7.01 -6.94
CA SER A 48 -9.31 -7.75 -6.48
C SER A 48 -9.97 -8.50 -7.64
N TRP A 49 -10.41 -9.70 -7.37
CA TRP A 49 -11.05 -10.55 -8.36
C TRP A 49 -12.48 -10.97 -7.98
N TRP A 50 -12.88 -10.82 -6.72
CA TRP A 50 -14.18 -11.28 -6.23
C TRP A 50 -15.13 -10.12 -6.01
N LYS A 51 -16.04 -9.93 -6.97
CA LYS A 51 -17.00 -8.82 -6.98
C LYS A 51 -17.96 -8.87 -5.81
N ASP A 52 -18.42 -10.07 -5.43
CA ASP A 52 -19.40 -10.21 -4.36
C ASP A 52 -18.85 -9.73 -3.02
N GLU A 53 -17.60 -9.99 -2.73
CA GLU A 53 -16.93 -9.48 -1.52
C GLU A 53 -16.91 -7.96 -1.51
N ALA A 54 -16.52 -7.33 -2.63
CA ALA A 54 -16.49 -5.88 -2.75
C ALA A 54 -17.90 -5.28 -2.54
N THR A 55 -18.92 -5.90 -3.11
CA THR A 55 -20.30 -5.47 -2.94
C THR A 55 -20.74 -5.56 -1.48
N GLN A 56 -20.40 -6.65 -0.81
CA GLN A 56 -20.74 -6.87 0.61
C GLN A 56 -20.11 -5.81 1.52
N TYR A 57 -18.90 -5.38 1.21
CA TYR A 57 -18.16 -4.41 2.04
C TYR A 57 -18.32 -2.95 1.57
N GLY A 58 -19.17 -2.71 0.57
CA GLY A 58 -19.38 -1.36 0.06
C GLY A 58 -18.15 -0.75 -0.65
N MET A 59 -17.29 -1.59 -1.20
CA MET A 59 -16.07 -1.16 -1.87
C MET A 59 -16.25 -1.15 -3.39
N PRO A 60 -15.53 -0.28 -4.10
CA PRO A 60 -15.59 -0.24 -5.56
C PRO A 60 -15.04 -1.52 -6.16
N PHE A 61 -15.64 -1.95 -7.28
CA PHE A 61 -15.14 -3.06 -8.06
C PHE A 61 -15.18 -2.68 -9.54
N ASP A 62 -14.03 -2.31 -10.05
CA ASP A 62 -13.87 -1.88 -11.44
C ASP A 62 -13.96 -3.08 -12.40
N VAL A 63 -14.26 -2.81 -13.68
CA VAL A 63 -14.12 -3.83 -14.74
C VAL A 63 -12.67 -4.27 -14.86
N HIS A 64 -12.42 -5.43 -15.47
CA HIS A 64 -11.11 -6.09 -15.49
C HIS A 64 -9.95 -5.16 -15.82
N ASP A 65 -10.02 -4.44 -16.95
CA ASP A 65 -8.91 -3.55 -17.35
C ASP A 65 -8.76 -2.36 -16.40
N ALA A 66 -9.86 -1.80 -15.92
CA ALA A 66 -9.83 -0.70 -14.96
C ALA A 66 -9.25 -1.12 -13.60
N ARG A 67 -9.43 -2.38 -13.19
CA ARG A 67 -8.81 -2.90 -11.95
C ARG A 67 -7.30 -2.89 -12.05
N TYR A 68 -6.75 -3.29 -13.17
CA TYR A 68 -5.31 -3.27 -13.38
C TYR A 68 -4.76 -1.84 -13.51
N GLN A 69 -5.51 -0.94 -14.14
CA GLN A 69 -5.16 0.47 -14.18
C GLN A 69 -5.11 1.09 -12.77
N ARG A 70 -6.09 0.76 -11.93
CA ARG A 70 -6.10 1.19 -10.53
C ARG A 70 -4.88 0.67 -9.79
N THR A 71 -4.55 -0.59 -9.94
CA THR A 71 -3.38 -1.21 -9.30
C THR A 71 -2.10 -0.54 -9.73
N GLU A 72 -1.94 -0.24 -11.02
CA GLU A 72 -0.76 0.42 -11.56
C GLU A 72 -0.58 1.83 -11.00
N GLU A 73 -1.63 2.63 -10.97
CA GLU A 73 -1.56 3.98 -10.39
C GLU A 73 -1.33 3.91 -8.88
N TRP A 74 -1.99 2.99 -8.19
CA TRP A 74 -1.82 2.73 -6.77
C TRP A 74 -0.36 2.42 -6.43
N LEU A 75 0.27 1.53 -7.19
CA LEU A 75 1.69 1.19 -7.02
C LEU A 75 2.59 2.39 -7.28
N THR A 76 2.30 3.17 -8.30
CA THR A 76 3.06 4.38 -8.62
C THR A 76 3.04 5.36 -7.43
N VAL A 77 1.86 5.65 -6.89
CA VAL A 77 1.70 6.54 -5.74
C VAL A 77 2.41 5.98 -4.52
N LEU A 78 2.24 4.68 -4.23
CA LEU A 78 2.88 4.05 -3.08
C LEU A 78 4.41 4.18 -3.16
N ARG A 79 5.00 3.79 -4.28
CA ARG A 79 6.45 3.83 -4.47
C ARG A 79 7.01 5.24 -4.34
N ARG A 80 6.30 6.22 -4.87
CA ARG A 80 6.71 7.62 -4.73
C ARG A 80 6.67 8.08 -3.27
N LEU A 81 5.62 7.74 -2.53
CA LEU A 81 5.52 8.09 -1.11
C LEU A 81 6.65 7.45 -0.28
N LEU A 82 7.06 6.23 -0.62
CA LEU A 82 8.13 5.56 0.09
C LEU A 82 9.52 6.12 -0.20
N THR A 83 9.72 6.80 -1.31
CA THR A 83 11.05 7.18 -1.80
C THR A 83 11.26 8.68 -1.99
N GLU A 84 10.22 9.47 -2.27
CA GLU A 84 10.36 10.90 -2.55
C GLU A 84 10.04 11.75 -1.31
N PRO A 85 10.71 12.91 -1.14
CA PRO A 85 10.45 13.78 0.02
C PRO A 85 9.03 14.33 0.03
N THR A 86 8.50 14.66 -1.13
CA THR A 86 7.15 15.20 -1.30
C THR A 86 6.55 14.64 -2.57
N VAL A 87 5.27 14.29 -2.53
CA VAL A 87 4.57 13.70 -3.66
C VAL A 87 3.36 14.55 -4.03
N THR A 88 3.35 15.04 -5.25
CA THR A 88 2.16 15.62 -5.88
C THR A 88 1.83 14.76 -7.08
N HIS A 89 0.62 14.23 -7.12
CA HIS A 89 0.17 13.30 -8.16
C HIS A 89 -1.27 13.64 -8.52
N HIS A 90 -1.50 13.92 -9.79
CA HIS A 90 -2.82 14.19 -10.34
C HIS A 90 -3.14 13.14 -11.41
N GLY A 91 -3.72 12.05 -10.97
CA GLY A 91 -4.09 10.96 -11.85
C GLY A 91 -5.61 10.78 -11.93
N PRO A 92 -6.10 9.88 -12.80
CA PRO A 92 -7.52 9.64 -12.94
C PRO A 92 -8.18 9.05 -11.70
N LEU A 93 -7.43 8.35 -10.85
CA LEU A 93 -7.99 7.64 -9.68
C LEU A 93 -7.49 8.19 -8.35
N TYR A 94 -6.29 8.74 -8.31
CA TYR A 94 -5.68 9.26 -7.08
C TYR A 94 -5.15 10.67 -7.30
N ASP A 95 -5.38 11.51 -6.32
CA ASP A 95 -4.97 12.90 -6.34
C ASP A 95 -4.32 13.27 -5.01
N LEU A 96 -3.03 13.58 -5.05
CA LEU A 96 -2.24 13.95 -3.90
C LEU A 96 -1.63 15.33 -4.13
N ASP A 97 -1.62 16.16 -3.09
CA ASP A 97 -1.06 17.50 -3.15
C ASP A 97 -0.05 17.69 -2.02
N GLY A 98 1.23 17.66 -2.36
CA GLY A 98 2.31 17.86 -1.42
C GLY A 98 2.37 16.84 -0.29
N ALA A 99 2.04 15.58 -0.57
CA ALA A 99 2.00 14.53 0.43
C ALA A 99 3.42 14.17 0.90
N ILE A 100 3.57 14.00 2.21
CA ILE A 100 4.84 13.65 2.85
C ILE A 100 4.63 12.42 3.73
N LEU A 101 5.49 11.42 3.56
CA LEU A 101 5.53 10.26 4.45
C LEU A 101 6.68 10.43 5.44
N GLU A 102 6.35 10.58 6.72
CA GLU A 102 7.32 10.70 7.80
C GLU A 102 6.91 9.83 9.01
N PRO A 103 7.83 9.03 9.58
CA PRO A 103 9.14 8.69 8.99
C PRO A 103 8.97 7.72 7.83
N LYS A 104 9.93 7.73 6.90
CA LYS A 104 9.99 6.69 5.86
C LYS A 104 10.55 5.40 6.45
N PRO A 105 10.25 4.23 5.85
CA PRO A 105 10.93 2.99 6.23
C PRO A 105 12.45 3.15 6.16
N GLY A 106 13.16 2.60 7.13
CA GLY A 106 14.60 2.70 7.20
C GLY A 106 15.33 1.88 6.13
N ALA A 107 14.66 0.90 5.55
CA ALA A 107 15.17 0.08 4.45
C ALA A 107 14.13 0.03 3.34
N PRO A 108 14.53 -0.23 2.07
CA PRO A 108 13.56 -0.40 1.00
C PRO A 108 12.57 -1.52 1.32
N VAL A 109 11.29 -1.27 1.05
CA VAL A 109 10.23 -2.26 1.20
C VAL A 109 10.06 -2.99 -0.13
N GLU A 110 10.15 -4.31 -0.10
CA GLU A 110 9.90 -5.14 -1.27
C GLU A 110 8.40 -5.19 -1.57
N VAL A 111 8.07 -4.89 -2.79
CA VAL A 111 6.66 -4.83 -3.26
C VAL A 111 6.44 -5.80 -4.40
#